data_fc0cebd6d67a72faddeb2c9f5dfce64c
#
_entry.id   fc0cebd6d67a72faddeb2c9f5dfce64c
#
_cell.length_a   1.000
_cell.length_b   1.000
_cell.length_c   1.000
_cell.angle_alpha   90.00
_cell.angle_beta   90.00
_cell.angle_gamma   90.00
#
_symmetry.space_group_name_H-M   'P 1'
#
loop_
_entity.id
_entity.type
_entity.pdbx_description
1 polymer ?
#
loop_
_entity_poly.entity_id
_entity_poly.type
_entity_poly.pdbx_seq_one_letter_code
_entity_poly.pdbx_strand_id
1 'polypeptide(L)'
;MRSQILLPGIALAVAVVLAVLGTVVVTAQLSLVTVRFVNGSLPLDPTAPTWPKPVDVPLSSQTLVYPLPAATETRAVSVAAVYNGTHIAFLLSWSDATEDLPKPGGLDVFPDAVAIQFPVSRAQLPYICMGTVDTPVNIIYWKAGVGAENLVAGAGYGLNPQQREALGLQTTPTSPLELLPTSAQVVQAHATYGGGKWYVILIRPLGSVHPLMASLAGDFSAAFAVWDGARGERGGLKATSGWIQFVLEKPAQPTPQPVPQPAPETVTHTATVTQVVETTPTWAWVVIGVLIALLAVVGGLALRKK
;
A
#
# COMPACT_ATOMS: atom_id res chain seq x y z
N MET A 1 7.26 -56.58 27.03
CA MET A 1 8.14 -55.66 26.31
C MET A 1 7.39 -54.77 25.29
N ARG A 2 6.26 -54.13 25.62
CA ARG A 2 5.49 -53.27 24.67
C ARG A 2 5.15 -51.89 25.20
N SER A 3 5.60 -51.45 26.39
CA SER A 3 5.17 -50.18 26.99
C SER A 3 6.22 -49.07 27.00
N GLN A 4 7.43 -49.30 26.51
CA GLN A 4 8.49 -48.27 26.56
C GLN A 4 8.65 -47.43 25.27
N ILE A 5 7.91 -47.75 24.19
CA ILE A 5 8.07 -47.08 22.90
C ILE A 5 7.04 -45.94 22.72
N LEU A 6 5.96 -45.90 23.53
CA LEU A 6 4.88 -44.90 23.38
C LEU A 6 5.22 -43.50 23.94
N LEU A 7 6.01 -43.43 25.02
CA LEU A 7 6.38 -42.15 25.65
C LEU A 7 7.28 -41.27 24.79
N PRO A 8 8.36 -41.76 24.16
CA PRO A 8 9.19 -40.92 23.30
C PRO A 8 8.46 -40.49 22.01
N GLY A 9 7.56 -41.33 21.48
CA GLY A 9 6.77 -40.96 20.29
C GLY A 9 5.77 -39.84 20.55
N ILE A 10 5.13 -39.81 21.71
CA ILE A 10 4.21 -38.74 22.10
C ILE A 10 4.98 -37.43 22.37
N ALA A 11 6.13 -37.52 23.04
CA ALA A 11 6.97 -36.33 23.29
C ALA A 11 7.51 -35.74 22.00
N LEU A 12 7.89 -36.54 21.02
CA LEU A 12 8.33 -36.08 19.71
C LEU A 12 7.18 -35.46 18.91
N ALA A 13 5.98 -36.03 18.93
CA ALA A 13 4.80 -35.50 18.26
C ALA A 13 4.37 -34.13 18.85
N VAL A 14 4.39 -33.98 20.18
CA VAL A 14 4.11 -32.72 20.85
C VAL A 14 5.17 -31.66 20.54
N ALA A 15 6.45 -32.02 20.51
CA ALA A 15 7.53 -31.13 20.14
C ALA A 15 7.43 -30.66 18.69
N VAL A 16 7.04 -31.52 17.74
CA VAL A 16 6.82 -31.16 16.34
C VAL A 16 5.61 -30.23 16.21
N VAL A 17 4.49 -30.48 16.90
CA VAL A 17 3.32 -29.61 16.88
C VAL A 17 3.63 -28.25 17.48
N LEU A 18 4.39 -28.17 18.58
CA LEU A 18 4.82 -26.91 19.18
C LEU A 18 5.82 -26.15 18.28
N ALA A 19 6.71 -26.86 17.58
CA ALA A 19 7.62 -26.26 16.62
C ALA A 19 6.86 -25.70 15.40
N VAL A 20 5.84 -26.40 14.90
CA VAL A 20 4.99 -25.94 13.79
C VAL A 20 4.11 -24.77 14.22
N LEU A 21 3.58 -24.77 15.43
CA LEU A 21 2.81 -23.62 15.97
C LEU A 21 3.71 -22.41 16.29
N GLY A 22 4.97 -22.62 16.61
CA GLY A 22 5.95 -21.54 16.86
C GLY A 22 6.49 -20.88 15.60
N THR A 23 6.34 -21.49 14.41
CA THR A 23 6.89 -20.95 13.15
C THR A 23 5.88 -20.23 12.27
N VAL A 24 4.61 -20.10 12.67
CA VAL A 24 3.57 -19.38 11.89
C VAL A 24 3.18 -18.06 12.58
N VAL A 25 4.16 -17.30 13.08
CA VAL A 25 4.02 -15.85 13.14
C VAL A 25 4.72 -15.28 11.90
N VAL A 26 4.15 -15.53 10.73
CA VAL A 26 4.36 -14.65 9.59
C VAL A 26 3.68 -13.34 9.97
N THR A 27 4.43 -12.44 10.60
CA THR A 27 4.05 -11.03 10.63
C THR A 27 4.04 -10.61 9.17
N ALA A 28 2.86 -10.61 8.55
CA ALA A 28 2.61 -9.84 7.35
C ALA A 28 2.91 -8.40 7.75
N GLN A 29 4.12 -7.95 7.51
CA GLN A 29 4.51 -6.56 7.69
C GLN A 29 3.75 -5.82 6.59
N LEU A 30 2.57 -5.30 6.93
CA LEU A 30 1.83 -4.39 6.06
C LEU A 30 2.79 -3.25 5.79
N SER A 31 3.28 -3.16 4.57
CA SER A 31 4.12 -2.05 4.16
C SER A 31 3.28 -0.78 4.28
N LEU A 32 3.63 0.04 5.25
CA LEU A 32 2.97 1.31 5.53
C LEU A 32 3.86 2.43 5.02
N VAL A 33 3.30 3.33 4.21
CA VAL A 33 3.97 4.55 3.75
C VAL A 33 3.37 5.75 4.47
N THR A 34 4.18 6.47 5.24
CA THR A 34 3.77 7.74 5.83
C THR A 34 3.91 8.84 4.81
N VAL A 35 2.82 9.57 4.54
CA VAL A 35 2.79 10.75 3.67
C VAL A 35 3.09 11.96 4.53
N ARG A 36 4.28 12.54 4.39
CA ARG A 36 4.71 13.68 5.20
C ARG A 36 3.98 14.97 4.81
N PHE A 37 3.56 15.73 5.82
CA PHE A 37 3.06 17.09 5.58
C PHE A 37 4.21 18.06 5.36
N VAL A 38 4.09 18.93 4.33
CA VAL A 38 5.03 20.03 4.04
C VAL A 38 4.27 21.34 3.87
N ASN A 39 4.78 22.41 4.43
CA ASN A 39 4.24 23.75 4.20
C ASN A 39 4.74 24.31 2.87
N GLY A 40 3.83 24.82 2.04
CA GLY A 40 4.18 25.49 0.80
C GLY A 40 4.30 24.56 -0.41
N SER A 41 5.31 24.79 -1.23
CA SER A 41 5.49 24.08 -2.50
C SER A 41 5.94 22.65 -2.31
N LEU A 42 5.42 21.73 -3.13
CA LEU A 42 5.90 20.36 -3.17
C LEU A 42 7.27 20.27 -3.88
N PRO A 43 8.17 19.37 -3.45
CA PRO A 43 9.49 19.26 -4.05
C PRO A 43 9.42 18.67 -5.46
N LEU A 44 10.19 19.26 -6.39
CA LEU A 44 10.37 18.80 -7.78
C LEU A 44 11.73 18.12 -7.99
N ASP A 45 12.62 18.19 -7.01
CA ASP A 45 13.92 17.55 -7.01
C ASP A 45 13.86 16.24 -6.21
N PRO A 46 14.21 15.09 -6.80
CA PRO A 46 14.19 13.80 -6.09
C PRO A 46 15.18 13.73 -4.91
N THR A 47 16.16 14.63 -4.85
CA THR A 47 17.15 14.72 -3.77
C THR A 47 16.77 15.69 -2.65
N ALA A 48 15.63 16.37 -2.77
CA ALA A 48 15.21 17.37 -1.80
C ALA A 48 15.07 16.74 -0.39
N PRO A 49 15.57 17.41 0.67
CA PRO A 49 15.55 16.88 2.05
C PRO A 49 14.13 16.80 2.64
N THR A 50 13.16 17.41 1.97
CA THR A 50 11.75 17.34 2.35
C THR A 50 11.13 15.96 2.14
N TRP A 51 11.67 15.14 1.25
CA TRP A 51 11.20 13.76 1.09
C TRP A 51 11.45 12.95 2.37
N PRO A 52 10.47 12.16 2.84
CA PRO A 52 10.72 11.17 3.87
C PRO A 52 11.64 10.07 3.33
N LYS A 53 12.21 9.26 4.23
CA LYS A 53 12.96 8.09 3.81
C LYS A 53 12.05 7.20 2.93
N PRO A 54 12.46 6.85 1.71
CA PRO A 54 11.66 5.99 0.84
C PRO A 54 11.45 4.60 1.46
N VAL A 55 10.30 4.01 1.15
CA VAL A 55 9.95 2.64 1.50
C VAL A 55 10.06 1.78 0.24
N ASP A 56 10.79 0.69 0.30
CA ASP A 56 10.89 -0.25 -0.81
C ASP A 56 9.65 -1.14 -0.83
N VAL A 57 8.88 -1.01 -1.91
CA VAL A 57 7.69 -1.81 -2.18
C VAL A 57 8.09 -2.96 -3.10
N PRO A 58 7.98 -4.22 -2.63
CA PRO A 58 8.34 -5.38 -3.44
C PRO A 58 7.40 -5.53 -4.63
N LEU A 59 7.96 -5.90 -5.76
CA LEU A 59 7.26 -6.17 -7.01
C LEU A 59 7.42 -7.63 -7.42
N SER A 60 6.39 -8.16 -8.06
CA SER A 60 6.39 -9.50 -8.67
C SER A 60 6.02 -9.40 -10.14
N SER A 61 6.61 -10.24 -10.96
CA SER A 61 6.25 -10.32 -12.39
C SER A 61 4.77 -10.61 -12.55
N GLN A 62 4.10 -9.82 -13.37
CA GLN A 62 2.76 -10.08 -13.85
C GLN A 62 2.81 -10.34 -15.34
N THR A 63 2.31 -11.50 -15.77
CA THR A 63 2.24 -11.89 -17.18
C THR A 63 0.84 -12.39 -17.47
N LEU A 64 0.13 -11.68 -18.34
CA LEU A 64 -1.23 -12.02 -18.79
C LEU A 64 -1.27 -12.50 -20.24
N VAL A 65 -0.11 -12.62 -20.87
CA VAL A 65 0.03 -12.96 -22.30
C VAL A 65 0.82 -14.25 -22.44
N TYR A 66 0.41 -15.11 -23.38
CA TYR A 66 1.11 -16.33 -23.70
C TYR A 66 1.71 -16.25 -25.13
N PRO A 67 2.94 -16.71 -25.39
CA PRO A 67 3.88 -17.35 -24.46
C PRO A 67 4.42 -16.37 -23.43
N LEU A 68 4.74 -16.89 -22.26
CA LEU A 68 5.27 -16.10 -21.15
C LEU A 68 6.68 -15.62 -21.47
N PRO A 69 6.94 -14.30 -21.47
CA PRO A 69 8.29 -13.77 -21.54
C PRO A 69 9.07 -14.09 -20.26
N ALA A 70 10.36 -13.79 -20.28
CA ALA A 70 11.17 -13.85 -19.08
C ALA A 70 10.58 -12.96 -17.97
N ALA A 71 10.73 -13.39 -16.72
CA ALA A 71 10.31 -12.59 -15.57
C ALA A 71 11.02 -11.23 -15.58
N THR A 72 10.31 -10.19 -15.15
CA THR A 72 10.90 -8.86 -14.98
C THR A 72 12.08 -8.88 -14.00
N GLU A 73 13.07 -8.04 -14.24
CA GLU A 73 14.21 -7.83 -13.33
C GLU A 73 13.88 -6.82 -12.24
N THR A 74 12.92 -5.94 -12.46
CA THR A 74 12.50 -4.96 -11.46
C THR A 74 11.87 -5.67 -10.26
N ARG A 75 12.54 -5.62 -9.12
CA ARG A 75 12.16 -6.34 -7.89
C ARG A 75 11.47 -5.46 -6.87
N ALA A 76 11.66 -4.16 -6.94
CA ALA A 76 11.06 -3.20 -6.03
C ALA A 76 10.96 -1.82 -6.68
N VAL A 77 10.01 -1.04 -6.22
CA VAL A 77 9.96 0.41 -6.42
C VAL A 77 10.09 1.08 -5.06
N SER A 78 11.04 2.00 -4.93
CA SER A 78 11.20 2.83 -3.73
C SER A 78 10.21 3.99 -3.80
N VAL A 79 9.41 4.18 -2.76
CA VAL A 79 8.30 5.12 -2.72
C VAL A 79 8.46 6.08 -1.54
N ALA A 80 8.40 7.38 -1.80
CA ALA A 80 8.22 8.41 -0.79
C ALA A 80 7.04 9.31 -1.20
N ALA A 81 6.34 9.87 -0.22
CA ALA A 81 5.21 10.75 -0.51
C ALA A 81 5.16 11.93 0.45
N VAL A 82 4.79 13.10 -0.08
CA VAL A 82 4.56 14.33 0.67
C VAL A 82 3.28 15.01 0.20
N TYR A 83 2.64 15.79 1.06
CA TYR A 83 1.46 16.58 0.71
C TYR A 83 1.46 17.94 1.40
N ASN A 84 0.74 18.91 0.83
CA ASN A 84 0.67 20.29 1.36
C ASN A 84 -0.75 20.78 1.70
N GLY A 85 -1.68 19.83 1.85
CA GLY A 85 -3.09 20.15 2.14
C GLY A 85 -3.97 20.33 0.89
N THR A 86 -3.39 20.62 -0.28
CA THR A 86 -4.13 20.73 -1.56
C THR A 86 -3.69 19.68 -2.57
N HIS A 87 -2.40 19.36 -2.61
CA HIS A 87 -1.79 18.44 -3.56
C HIS A 87 -0.94 17.40 -2.81
N ILE A 88 -0.73 16.28 -3.46
CA ILE A 88 0.18 15.21 -3.05
C ILE A 88 1.20 14.96 -4.15
N ALA A 89 2.45 14.71 -3.75
CA ALA A 89 3.52 14.28 -4.62
C ALA A 89 4.05 12.90 -4.19
N PHE A 90 4.26 12.04 -5.17
CA PHE A 90 4.88 10.74 -5.00
C PHE A 90 6.24 10.76 -5.70
N LEU A 91 7.30 10.44 -4.99
CA LEU A 91 8.61 10.13 -5.56
C LEU A 91 8.72 8.61 -5.70
N LEU A 92 8.85 8.16 -6.93
CA LEU A 92 9.04 6.76 -7.30
C LEU A 92 10.43 6.59 -7.87
N SER A 93 11.15 5.56 -7.44
CA SER A 93 12.44 5.26 -8.05
C SER A 93 12.69 3.75 -8.11
N TRP A 94 13.28 3.29 -9.21
CA TRP A 94 13.63 1.88 -9.42
C TRP A 94 14.92 1.77 -10.22
N SER A 95 15.63 0.64 -10.05
CA SER A 95 16.81 0.33 -10.85
C SER A 95 16.39 -0.13 -12.23
N ASP A 96 17.03 0.42 -13.24
CA ASP A 96 16.84 0.13 -14.64
C ASP A 96 18.18 0.29 -15.34
N ALA A 97 18.61 -0.69 -16.10
CA ALA A 97 19.92 -0.65 -16.76
C ALA A 97 19.98 0.31 -17.94
N THR A 98 18.83 0.61 -18.53
CA THR A 98 18.68 1.41 -19.76
C THR A 98 17.64 2.50 -19.57
N GLU A 99 17.75 3.57 -20.35
CA GLU A 99 16.72 4.58 -20.51
C GLU A 99 15.98 4.32 -21.82
N ASP A 100 14.79 3.72 -21.72
CA ASP A 100 14.01 3.34 -22.91
C ASP A 100 12.94 4.38 -23.19
N LEU A 101 13.11 5.06 -24.34
CA LEU A 101 12.21 6.10 -24.82
C LEU A 101 11.49 5.64 -26.08
N PRO A 102 10.30 6.19 -26.43
CA PRO A 102 9.64 5.93 -27.69
C PRO A 102 10.56 6.32 -28.87
N LYS A 103 10.69 5.44 -29.86
CA LYS A 103 11.45 5.74 -31.06
C LYS A 103 10.49 5.86 -32.25
N PRO A 104 10.52 6.98 -33.02
CA PRO A 104 9.72 7.12 -34.22
C PRO A 104 9.97 5.96 -35.21
N GLY A 105 8.91 5.27 -35.63
CA GLY A 105 9.00 4.14 -36.55
C GLY A 105 9.46 2.81 -35.93
N GLY A 106 9.77 2.76 -34.64
CA GLY A 106 10.09 1.51 -33.94
C GLY A 106 8.84 0.79 -33.50
N LEU A 107 8.53 -0.35 -34.12
CA LEU A 107 7.35 -1.16 -33.77
C LEU A 107 7.55 -2.00 -32.49
N ASP A 108 8.80 -2.29 -32.14
CA ASP A 108 9.18 -3.17 -31.03
C ASP A 108 9.92 -2.42 -29.90
N VAL A 109 9.81 -1.09 -29.85
CA VAL A 109 10.44 -0.27 -28.82
C VAL A 109 9.36 0.26 -27.88
N PHE A 110 9.45 -0.14 -26.64
CA PHE A 110 8.52 0.26 -25.60
C PHE A 110 9.25 1.19 -24.62
N PRO A 111 8.59 2.25 -24.14
CA PRO A 111 9.20 3.12 -23.13
C PRO A 111 9.15 2.47 -21.76
N ASP A 112 10.11 2.84 -20.91
CA ASP A 112 10.03 2.62 -19.47
C ASP A 112 8.81 3.34 -18.91
N ALA A 113 8.19 2.74 -17.90
CA ALA A 113 6.98 3.31 -17.35
C ALA A 113 6.76 2.92 -15.88
N VAL A 114 5.99 3.75 -15.18
CA VAL A 114 5.50 3.47 -13.84
C VAL A 114 4.05 3.91 -13.69
N ALA A 115 3.27 3.15 -12.92
CA ALA A 115 1.90 3.53 -12.59
C ALA A 115 1.61 3.37 -11.11
N ILE A 116 0.71 4.20 -10.60
CA ILE A 116 0.09 4.06 -9.29
C ILE A 116 -1.40 3.85 -9.49
N GLN A 117 -1.93 2.80 -8.89
CA GLN A 117 -3.34 2.45 -8.89
C GLN A 117 -3.97 2.75 -7.53
N PHE A 118 -5.13 3.37 -7.52
CA PHE A 118 -5.90 3.72 -6.32
C PHE A 118 -7.33 3.17 -6.42
N PRO A 119 -7.93 2.68 -5.33
CA PRO A 119 -9.38 2.45 -5.29
C PRO A 119 -10.13 3.75 -5.53
N VAL A 120 -11.13 3.76 -6.41
CA VAL A 120 -12.03 4.92 -6.58
C VAL A 120 -12.88 5.10 -5.32
N SER A 121 -13.37 4.00 -4.74
CA SER A 121 -14.07 3.97 -3.45
C SER A 121 -13.18 3.35 -2.37
N ARG A 122 -13.22 3.91 -1.17
CA ARG A 122 -12.50 3.38 0.00
C ARG A 122 -13.27 2.31 0.76
N ALA A 123 -14.53 2.07 0.40
CA ALA A 123 -15.40 1.11 1.11
C ALA A 123 -14.88 -0.33 1.01
N GLN A 124 -14.23 -0.66 -0.10
CA GLN A 124 -13.70 -1.99 -0.37
C GLN A 124 -12.46 -1.89 -1.25
N LEU A 125 -11.43 -2.69 -0.95
CA LEU A 125 -10.27 -2.82 -1.84
C LEU A 125 -10.68 -3.56 -3.12
N PRO A 126 -10.43 -2.97 -4.29
CA PRO A 126 -10.68 -3.63 -5.57
C PRO A 126 -9.78 -4.86 -5.76
N TYR A 127 -10.18 -5.72 -6.72
CA TYR A 127 -9.27 -6.74 -7.20
C TYR A 127 -8.01 -6.09 -7.78
N ILE A 128 -6.83 -6.61 -7.39
CA ILE A 128 -5.53 -5.97 -7.69
C ILE A 128 -5.26 -5.81 -9.19
N CYS A 129 -5.80 -6.69 -10.04
CA CYS A 129 -5.66 -6.64 -11.48
C CYS A 129 -6.67 -5.66 -12.11
N MET A 130 -6.54 -4.35 -11.82
CA MET A 130 -7.29 -3.26 -12.46
C MET A 130 -8.77 -3.15 -12.06
N GLY A 131 -9.15 -3.67 -10.89
CA GLY A 131 -10.50 -3.53 -10.35
C GLY A 131 -11.57 -4.32 -11.09
N THR A 132 -12.82 -3.98 -10.86
CA THR A 132 -14.02 -4.53 -11.52
C THR A 132 -15.02 -3.39 -11.75
N VAL A 133 -16.16 -3.72 -12.39
CA VAL A 133 -17.26 -2.76 -12.61
C VAL A 133 -17.75 -2.13 -11.30
N ASP A 134 -17.92 -2.94 -10.25
CA ASP A 134 -18.41 -2.47 -8.94
C ASP A 134 -17.33 -1.81 -8.09
N THR A 135 -16.09 -2.12 -8.35
CA THR A 135 -14.92 -1.60 -7.63
C THR A 135 -13.84 -1.12 -8.60
N PRO A 136 -14.11 -0.02 -9.32
CA PRO A 136 -13.15 0.53 -10.27
C PRO A 136 -11.93 1.11 -9.57
N VAL A 137 -10.85 1.23 -10.34
CA VAL A 137 -9.60 1.85 -9.91
C VAL A 137 -9.26 3.05 -10.75
N ASN A 138 -8.72 4.08 -10.12
CA ASN A 138 -8.08 5.22 -10.78
C ASN A 138 -6.58 4.94 -10.89
N ILE A 139 -5.99 5.19 -12.06
CA ILE A 139 -4.59 4.92 -12.33
C ILE A 139 -3.93 6.18 -12.85
N ILE A 140 -2.85 6.61 -12.22
CA ILE A 140 -1.92 7.57 -12.79
C ILE A 140 -0.77 6.80 -13.43
N TYR A 141 -0.53 7.04 -14.72
CA TYR A 141 0.40 6.28 -15.52
C TYR A 141 1.37 7.21 -16.23
N TRP A 142 2.65 7.11 -15.89
CA TRP A 142 3.73 7.82 -16.54
C TRP A 142 4.52 6.89 -17.46
N LYS A 143 4.86 7.41 -18.63
CA LYS A 143 5.72 6.75 -19.63
C LYS A 143 6.87 7.68 -20.01
N ALA A 144 8.07 7.16 -20.05
CA ALA A 144 9.27 7.89 -20.45
C ALA A 144 9.09 8.50 -21.86
N GLY A 145 9.47 9.76 -22.01
CA GLY A 145 9.32 10.50 -23.27
C GLY A 145 7.88 10.82 -23.71
N VAL A 146 6.85 10.39 -22.97
CA VAL A 146 5.42 10.67 -23.27
C VAL A 146 4.80 11.58 -22.22
N GLY A 147 4.98 11.28 -20.92
CA GLY A 147 4.39 12.02 -19.81
C GLY A 147 3.41 11.20 -18.99
N ALA A 148 2.60 11.89 -18.18
CA ALA A 148 1.64 11.27 -17.28
C ALA A 148 0.20 11.37 -17.80
N GLU A 149 -0.57 10.31 -17.60
CA GLU A 149 -1.99 10.18 -17.93
C GLU A 149 -2.78 9.81 -16.68
N ASN A 150 -4.00 10.30 -16.57
CA ASN A 150 -4.95 9.93 -15.53
C ASN A 150 -6.05 9.04 -16.14
N LEU A 151 -6.14 7.82 -15.67
CA LEU A 151 -6.94 6.76 -16.27
C LEU A 151 -7.90 6.16 -15.23
N VAL A 152 -8.90 5.47 -15.74
CA VAL A 152 -9.79 4.60 -14.97
C VAL A 152 -9.77 3.19 -15.55
N ALA A 153 -9.85 2.19 -14.67
CA ALA A 153 -10.04 0.81 -15.08
C ALA A 153 -11.17 0.15 -14.27
N GLY A 154 -11.79 -0.87 -14.87
CA GLY A 154 -12.89 -1.62 -14.28
C GLY A 154 -14.28 -1.04 -14.57
N ALA A 155 -14.46 0.28 -14.49
CA ALA A 155 -15.76 0.93 -14.64
C ALA A 155 -16.40 0.81 -16.04
N GLY A 156 -15.56 0.82 -17.08
CA GLY A 156 -16.02 1.06 -18.46
C GLY A 156 -17.10 0.11 -18.97
N TYR A 157 -16.96 -1.17 -18.72
CA TYR A 157 -17.87 -2.18 -19.26
C TYR A 157 -19.23 -2.28 -18.55
N GLY A 158 -19.37 -1.69 -17.34
CA GLY A 158 -20.62 -1.73 -16.58
C GLY A 158 -21.51 -0.51 -16.79
N LEU A 159 -21.03 0.50 -17.51
CA LEU A 159 -21.76 1.74 -17.74
C LEU A 159 -22.47 1.70 -19.11
N ASN A 160 -23.74 2.11 -19.14
CA ASN A 160 -24.45 2.33 -20.41
C ASN A 160 -23.95 3.60 -21.11
N PRO A 161 -24.27 3.79 -22.42
CA PRO A 161 -23.78 4.96 -23.18
C PRO A 161 -24.09 6.30 -22.55
N GLN A 162 -25.27 6.49 -21.95
CA GLN A 162 -25.68 7.75 -21.30
C GLN A 162 -24.87 8.01 -20.04
N GLN A 163 -24.62 6.98 -19.22
CA GLN A 163 -23.75 7.09 -18.03
C GLN A 163 -22.32 7.43 -18.42
N ARG A 164 -21.82 6.84 -19.51
CA ARG A 164 -20.47 7.10 -20.01
C ARG A 164 -20.33 8.54 -20.50
N GLU A 165 -21.32 9.03 -21.28
CA GLU A 165 -21.37 10.41 -21.74
C GLU A 165 -21.42 11.40 -20.56
N ALA A 166 -22.25 11.13 -19.55
CA ALA A 166 -22.32 11.95 -18.33
C ALA A 166 -20.99 12.02 -17.55
N LEU A 167 -20.16 11.00 -17.68
CA LEU A 167 -18.81 10.93 -17.11
C LEU A 167 -17.72 11.40 -18.08
N GLY A 168 -18.08 11.87 -19.28
CA GLY A 168 -17.15 12.32 -20.31
C GLY A 168 -16.25 11.19 -20.86
N LEU A 169 -16.66 9.94 -20.70
CA LEU A 169 -16.00 8.77 -21.29
C LEU A 169 -16.51 8.53 -22.72
N GLN A 170 -15.73 7.82 -23.52
CA GLN A 170 -16.21 7.38 -24.84
C GLN A 170 -17.47 6.51 -24.68
N THR A 171 -18.47 6.71 -25.53
CA THR A 171 -19.76 6.00 -25.44
C THR A 171 -19.62 4.48 -25.62
N THR A 172 -18.60 4.04 -26.35
CA THR A 172 -18.24 2.62 -26.49
C THR A 172 -16.84 2.38 -25.93
N PRO A 173 -16.68 1.48 -24.94
CA PRO A 173 -15.36 1.16 -24.39
C PRO A 173 -14.53 0.41 -25.44
N THR A 174 -13.31 0.89 -25.67
CA THR A 174 -12.34 0.23 -26.58
C THR A 174 -11.27 -0.54 -25.83
N SER A 175 -11.17 -0.31 -24.50
CA SER A 175 -10.16 -0.90 -23.62
C SER A 175 -10.71 -0.97 -22.19
N PRO A 176 -10.29 -1.94 -21.37
CA PRO A 176 -10.58 -1.94 -19.94
C PRO A 176 -9.90 -0.78 -19.20
N LEU A 177 -8.90 -0.15 -19.80
CA LEU A 177 -8.18 1.02 -19.29
C LEU A 177 -8.51 2.21 -20.17
N GLU A 178 -9.14 3.23 -19.61
CA GLU A 178 -9.65 4.39 -20.33
C GLU A 178 -9.08 5.70 -19.74
N LEU A 179 -8.79 6.64 -20.63
CA LEU A 179 -8.45 8.02 -20.23
C LEU A 179 -9.66 8.68 -19.57
N LEU A 180 -9.43 9.31 -18.42
CA LEU A 180 -10.39 10.27 -17.88
C LEU A 180 -10.46 11.51 -18.79
N PRO A 181 -11.57 12.26 -18.78
CA PRO A 181 -11.72 13.46 -19.63
C PRO A 181 -10.62 14.47 -19.38
N THR A 182 -10.39 15.35 -20.37
CA THR A 182 -9.32 16.39 -20.29
C THR A 182 -9.35 17.21 -19.01
N SER A 183 -10.55 17.53 -18.49
CA SER A 183 -10.72 18.24 -17.23
C SER A 183 -10.19 17.47 -16.00
N ALA A 184 -10.01 16.16 -16.11
CA ALA A 184 -9.46 15.29 -15.08
C ALA A 184 -8.01 14.86 -15.36
N GLN A 185 -7.38 15.33 -16.44
CA GLN A 185 -5.96 15.14 -16.72
C GLN A 185 -5.12 16.13 -15.91
N VAL A 186 -5.13 15.98 -14.59
CA VAL A 186 -4.55 16.94 -13.61
C VAL A 186 -3.25 16.44 -12.99
N VAL A 187 -2.66 15.38 -13.53
CA VAL A 187 -1.40 14.83 -13.05
C VAL A 187 -0.23 15.53 -13.73
N GLN A 188 0.72 16.01 -12.92
CA GLN A 188 2.00 16.53 -13.40
C GLN A 188 3.08 15.50 -13.12
N ALA A 189 4.05 15.39 -14.02
CA ALA A 189 5.19 14.49 -13.89
C ALA A 189 6.52 15.22 -14.09
N HIS A 190 7.49 14.92 -13.23
CA HIS A 190 8.89 15.30 -13.38
C HIS A 190 9.71 14.01 -13.27
N ALA A 191 10.54 13.74 -14.27
CA ALA A 191 11.29 12.50 -14.31
C ALA A 191 12.74 12.76 -14.71
N THR A 192 13.64 12.00 -14.10
CA THR A 192 15.07 11.97 -14.43
C THR A 192 15.58 10.55 -14.42
N TYR A 193 16.44 10.23 -15.39
CA TYR A 193 17.18 8.98 -15.42
C TYR A 193 18.66 9.28 -15.16
N GLY A 194 19.30 8.48 -14.34
CA GLY A 194 20.73 8.64 -14.07
C GLY A 194 21.28 7.50 -13.19
N GLY A 195 22.51 7.09 -13.49
CA GLY A 195 23.18 6.04 -12.74
C GLY A 195 22.49 4.68 -12.76
N GLY A 196 21.79 4.33 -13.84
CA GLY A 196 21.04 3.08 -13.94
C GLY A 196 19.77 3.09 -13.08
N LYS A 197 19.12 4.26 -12.92
CA LYS A 197 17.95 4.39 -12.07
C LYS A 197 17.01 5.48 -12.57
N TRP A 198 15.73 5.22 -12.54
CA TRP A 198 14.68 6.21 -12.72
C TRP A 198 14.29 6.88 -11.39
N TYR A 199 13.99 8.17 -11.49
CA TYR A 199 13.34 8.97 -10.44
C TYR A 199 12.16 9.71 -11.08
N VAL A 200 10.95 9.38 -10.66
CA VAL A 200 9.72 9.96 -11.21
C VAL A 200 8.91 10.59 -10.07
N ILE A 201 8.63 11.87 -10.19
CA ILE A 201 7.77 12.60 -9.27
C ILE A 201 6.43 12.81 -9.96
N LEU A 202 5.36 12.28 -9.35
CA LEU A 202 3.98 12.44 -9.82
C LEU A 202 3.22 13.32 -8.84
N ILE A 203 2.62 14.40 -9.32
CA ILE A 203 1.90 15.37 -8.51
C ILE A 203 0.45 15.44 -8.97
N ARG A 204 -0.49 15.43 -8.02
CA ARG A 204 -1.92 15.58 -8.30
C ARG A 204 -2.65 16.25 -7.13
N PRO A 205 -3.86 16.79 -7.35
CA PRO A 205 -4.73 17.22 -6.25
C PRO A 205 -5.04 16.09 -5.28
N LEU A 206 -5.12 16.40 -3.97
CA LEU A 206 -5.59 15.47 -2.94
C LEU A 206 -7.05 15.09 -3.15
N GLY A 207 -7.88 16.08 -3.45
CA GLY A 207 -9.28 15.88 -3.75
C GLY A 207 -9.50 15.24 -5.12
N SER A 208 -10.67 14.65 -5.30
CA SER A 208 -11.14 14.21 -6.61
C SER A 208 -11.73 15.38 -7.39
N VAL A 209 -11.42 15.48 -8.67
CA VAL A 209 -12.02 16.42 -9.63
C VAL A 209 -12.98 15.71 -10.60
N HIS A 210 -13.13 14.39 -10.46
CA HIS A 210 -13.99 13.57 -11.32
C HIS A 210 -14.52 12.35 -10.53
N PRO A 211 -15.78 11.90 -10.76
CA PRO A 211 -16.36 10.78 -9.98
C PRO A 211 -15.56 9.47 -10.02
N LEU A 212 -14.83 9.23 -11.10
CA LEU A 212 -13.96 8.04 -11.25
C LEU A 212 -12.48 8.30 -10.90
N MET A 213 -12.18 9.46 -10.33
CA MET A 213 -10.86 9.78 -9.78
C MET A 213 -10.86 9.55 -8.28
N ALA A 214 -9.90 8.81 -7.76
CA ALA A 214 -9.77 8.56 -6.32
C ALA A 214 -9.48 9.85 -5.55
N SER A 215 -10.16 10.07 -4.43
CA SER A 215 -9.78 11.10 -3.46
C SER A 215 -8.68 10.56 -2.54
N LEU A 216 -7.59 11.32 -2.36
CA LEU A 216 -6.47 11.00 -1.47
C LEU A 216 -6.46 11.88 -0.20
N ALA A 217 -7.55 12.62 0.05
CA ALA A 217 -7.73 13.41 1.26
C ALA A 217 -8.04 12.49 2.46
N GLY A 218 -7.04 12.14 3.24
CA GLY A 218 -7.03 11.13 4.32
C GLY A 218 -6.31 9.85 3.90
N ASP A 219 -6.25 8.87 4.78
CA ASP A 219 -5.55 7.61 4.54
C ASP A 219 -6.14 6.88 3.32
N PHE A 220 -5.28 6.24 2.53
CA PHE A 220 -5.66 5.55 1.31
C PHE A 220 -4.76 4.33 1.05
N SER A 221 -5.19 3.47 0.13
CA SER A 221 -4.37 2.38 -0.39
C SER A 221 -3.92 2.68 -1.82
N ALA A 222 -2.70 2.23 -2.17
CA ALA A 222 -2.18 2.31 -3.53
C ALA A 222 -1.47 1.01 -3.90
N ALA A 223 -1.40 0.72 -5.20
CA ALA A 223 -0.59 -0.35 -5.75
C ALA A 223 0.24 0.18 -6.92
N PHE A 224 1.36 -0.45 -7.19
CA PHE A 224 2.35 0.02 -8.15
C PHE A 224 2.56 -0.97 -9.28
N ALA A 225 2.91 -0.44 -10.45
CA ALA A 225 3.37 -1.23 -11.56
C ALA A 225 4.56 -0.54 -12.24
N VAL A 226 5.54 -1.33 -12.70
CA VAL A 226 6.72 -0.85 -13.42
C VAL A 226 6.87 -1.68 -14.69
N TRP A 227 7.27 -1.03 -15.77
CA TRP A 227 7.58 -1.63 -17.07
C TRP A 227 9.01 -1.28 -17.47
N ASP A 228 9.76 -2.27 -17.88
CA ASP A 228 11.11 -2.18 -18.43
C ASP A 228 11.00 -2.32 -19.97
N GLY A 229 11.25 -1.21 -20.67
CA GLY A 229 11.12 -1.12 -22.12
C GLY A 229 12.09 -2.00 -22.87
N ALA A 230 13.33 -2.13 -22.39
CA ALA A 230 14.35 -2.99 -22.98
C ALA A 230 13.96 -4.47 -22.98
N ARG A 231 13.11 -4.88 -22.07
CA ARG A 231 12.58 -6.25 -21.98
C ARG A 231 11.27 -6.44 -22.77
N GLY A 232 10.83 -5.40 -23.46
CA GLY A 232 9.58 -5.42 -24.22
C GLY A 232 8.34 -5.43 -23.31
N GLU A 233 8.45 -5.00 -22.08
CA GLU A 233 7.35 -4.95 -21.13
C GLU A 233 6.34 -3.88 -21.56
N ARG A 234 5.07 -4.26 -21.61
CA ARG A 234 3.93 -3.43 -22.01
C ARG A 234 2.61 -4.05 -21.57
N GLY A 235 1.60 -3.23 -21.35
CA GLY A 235 0.25 -3.72 -21.01
C GLY A 235 0.26 -4.64 -19.79
N GLY A 236 -0.06 -5.91 -19.99
CA GLY A 236 -0.06 -6.93 -18.93
C GLY A 236 1.29 -7.53 -18.59
N LEU A 237 2.35 -7.21 -19.35
CA LEU A 237 3.73 -7.65 -19.07
C LEU A 237 4.42 -6.58 -18.25
N LYS A 238 4.51 -6.78 -16.95
CA LYS A 238 5.00 -5.77 -15.98
C LYS A 238 5.36 -6.39 -14.64
N ALA A 239 6.04 -5.62 -13.80
CA ALA A 239 6.18 -5.91 -12.38
C ALA A 239 5.08 -5.18 -11.59
N THR A 240 4.44 -5.85 -10.62
CA THR A 240 3.35 -5.26 -9.82
C THR A 240 3.51 -5.54 -8.33
N SER A 241 3.01 -4.61 -7.50
CA SER A 241 2.86 -4.82 -6.06
C SER A 241 1.48 -5.34 -5.69
N GLY A 242 1.31 -5.73 -4.42
CA GLY A 242 0.00 -5.74 -3.75
C GLY A 242 -0.44 -4.33 -3.33
N TRP A 243 -1.57 -4.24 -2.61
CA TRP A 243 -2.05 -3.00 -2.00
C TRP A 243 -1.16 -2.59 -0.81
N ILE A 244 -0.75 -1.33 -0.79
CA ILE A 244 0.07 -0.70 0.24
C ILE A 244 -0.75 0.40 0.90
N GLN A 245 -0.72 0.47 2.22
CA GLN A 245 -1.43 1.50 2.98
C GLN A 245 -0.61 2.79 3.07
N PHE A 246 -1.24 3.91 2.79
CA PHE A 246 -0.70 5.26 2.95
C PHE A 246 -1.44 5.97 4.08
N VAL A 247 -0.69 6.55 5.02
CA VAL A 247 -1.21 7.29 6.16
C VAL A 247 -0.71 8.73 6.10
N LEU A 248 -1.63 9.68 6.09
CA LEU A 248 -1.29 11.09 6.07
C LEU A 248 -0.84 11.56 7.46
N GLU A 249 0.38 12.10 7.53
CA GLU A 249 0.87 12.78 8.73
C GLU A 249 -0.02 14.00 9.03
N LYS A 250 -0.49 14.11 10.25
CA LYS A 250 -1.29 15.28 10.64
C LYS A 250 -0.35 16.49 10.74
N PRO A 251 -0.73 17.67 10.17
CA PRO A 251 0.02 18.90 10.40
C PRO A 251 0.20 19.14 11.90
N ALA A 252 1.40 19.52 12.32
CA ALA A 252 1.63 19.89 13.71
C ALA A 252 0.65 21.01 14.08
N GLN A 253 -0.17 20.78 15.09
CA GLN A 253 -1.00 21.85 15.63
C GLN A 253 -0.05 22.91 16.21
N PRO A 254 -0.32 24.21 15.97
CA PRO A 254 0.41 25.25 16.67
C PRO A 254 0.34 24.97 18.17
N THR A 255 1.49 24.83 18.80
CA THR A 255 1.53 24.70 20.26
C THR A 255 0.82 25.94 20.81
N PRO A 256 -0.23 25.81 21.66
CA PRO A 256 -0.85 26.97 22.26
C PRO A 256 0.27 27.77 22.93
N GLN A 257 0.43 29.03 22.52
CA GLN A 257 1.34 29.90 23.24
C GLN A 257 0.90 29.91 24.71
N PRO A 258 1.82 29.77 25.67
CA PRO A 258 1.46 29.89 27.08
C PRO A 258 0.75 31.23 27.26
N VAL A 259 -0.55 31.16 27.55
CA VAL A 259 -1.28 32.36 28.00
C VAL A 259 -0.51 32.86 29.20
N PRO A 260 -0.14 34.15 29.26
CA PRO A 260 0.52 34.69 30.45
C PRO A 260 -0.32 34.33 31.69
N GLN A 261 0.24 33.50 32.54
CA GLN A 261 -0.45 32.99 33.71
C GLN A 261 -0.70 34.19 34.64
N PRO A 262 -1.95 34.49 35.03
CA PRO A 262 -2.19 35.43 36.10
C PRO A 262 -1.42 34.98 37.34
N ALA A 263 -0.87 35.93 38.12
CA ALA A 263 -0.09 35.63 39.33
C ALA A 263 -0.86 34.64 40.21
N PRO A 264 -0.15 33.69 40.87
CA PRO A 264 -0.81 32.61 41.59
C PRO A 264 -1.64 33.12 42.76
N GLU A 265 -2.96 32.94 42.69
CA GLU A 265 -3.79 32.92 43.88
C GLU A 265 -3.55 31.60 44.58
N THR A 266 -3.11 31.70 45.86
CA THR A 266 -2.85 30.51 46.72
C THR A 266 -4.18 29.83 47.03
N VAL A 267 -4.58 28.84 46.25
CA VAL A 267 -5.71 27.97 46.59
C VAL A 267 -5.15 26.65 47.11
N THR A 268 -5.42 26.38 48.37
CA THR A 268 -5.06 25.10 49.02
C THR A 268 -5.97 23.99 48.45
N HIS A 269 -5.44 23.16 47.58
CA HIS A 269 -6.15 21.99 47.07
C HIS A 269 -5.80 20.74 47.88
N THR A 270 -6.79 20.16 48.53
CA THR A 270 -6.71 18.80 49.08
C THR A 270 -6.72 17.79 47.94
N ALA A 271 -5.59 17.15 47.69
CA ALA A 271 -5.49 16.13 46.64
C ALA A 271 -6.14 14.82 47.09
N THR A 272 -7.25 14.42 46.47
CA THR A 272 -7.80 13.07 46.59
C THR A 272 -7.08 12.16 45.60
N VAL A 273 -6.23 11.28 46.12
CA VAL A 273 -5.54 10.27 45.32
C VAL A 273 -6.52 9.12 45.03
N THR A 274 -7.02 9.01 43.82
CA THR A 274 -7.78 7.84 43.37
C THR A 274 -6.79 6.79 42.89
N GLN A 275 -6.58 5.72 43.66
CA GLN A 275 -5.83 4.55 43.20
C GLN A 275 -6.68 3.80 42.14
N VAL A 276 -6.17 3.71 40.96
CA VAL A 276 -6.72 2.79 39.93
C VAL A 276 -6.17 1.40 40.23
N VAL A 277 -7.04 0.54 40.76
CA VAL A 277 -6.71 -0.89 40.94
C VAL A 277 -6.94 -1.56 39.60
N GLU A 278 -5.89 -1.95 38.91
CA GLU A 278 -5.99 -2.80 37.72
C GLU A 278 -6.46 -4.19 38.15
N THR A 279 -7.70 -4.52 37.86
CA THR A 279 -8.24 -5.86 38.07
C THR A 279 -7.97 -6.74 36.85
N THR A 280 -7.38 -7.89 37.09
CA THR A 280 -7.17 -8.90 36.04
C THR A 280 -8.50 -9.23 35.39
N PRO A 281 -8.62 -9.19 34.04
CA PRO A 281 -9.89 -9.48 33.35
C PRO A 281 -10.41 -10.87 33.71
N THR A 282 -11.71 -10.97 33.96
CA THR A 282 -12.38 -12.22 34.41
C THR A 282 -12.12 -13.40 33.49
N TRP A 283 -11.93 -13.16 32.19
CA TRP A 283 -11.62 -14.23 31.22
C TRP A 283 -10.23 -14.86 31.44
N ALA A 284 -9.27 -14.12 32.03
CA ALA A 284 -7.93 -14.66 32.32
C ALA A 284 -8.00 -15.79 33.34
N TRP A 285 -8.86 -15.68 34.33
CA TRP A 285 -9.10 -16.73 35.34
C TRP A 285 -9.74 -17.97 34.74
N VAL A 286 -10.63 -17.80 33.75
CA VAL A 286 -11.22 -18.94 33.02
C VAL A 286 -10.15 -19.71 32.25
N VAL A 287 -9.26 -19.02 31.55
CA VAL A 287 -8.18 -19.66 30.79
C VAL A 287 -7.21 -20.40 31.73
N ILE A 288 -6.85 -19.82 32.86
CA ILE A 288 -6.00 -20.46 33.87
C ILE A 288 -6.69 -21.71 34.42
N GLY A 289 -7.97 -21.63 34.74
CA GLY A 289 -8.76 -22.77 35.23
C GLY A 289 -8.81 -23.94 34.25
N VAL A 290 -9.04 -23.67 32.97
CA VAL A 290 -9.04 -24.69 31.92
C VAL A 290 -7.67 -25.35 31.76
N LEU A 291 -6.58 -24.58 31.82
CA LEU A 291 -5.23 -25.12 31.74
C LEU A 291 -4.88 -26.03 32.93
N ILE A 292 -5.27 -25.65 34.14
CA ILE A 292 -5.07 -26.48 35.33
C ILE A 292 -5.87 -27.79 35.22
N ALA A 293 -7.11 -27.73 34.77
CA ALA A 293 -7.96 -28.91 34.58
C ALA A 293 -7.37 -29.88 33.56
N LEU A 294 -6.84 -29.38 32.44
CA LEU A 294 -6.17 -30.17 31.42
C LEU A 294 -4.90 -30.86 31.95
N LEU A 295 -4.10 -30.14 32.73
CA LEU A 295 -2.91 -30.69 33.37
C LEU A 295 -3.26 -31.81 34.38
N ALA A 296 -4.33 -31.64 35.15
CA ALA A 296 -4.79 -32.67 36.10
C ALA A 296 -5.29 -33.93 35.37
N VAL A 297 -5.99 -33.78 34.26
CA VAL A 297 -6.44 -34.95 33.45
C VAL A 297 -5.26 -35.71 32.86
N VAL A 298 -4.28 -34.99 32.30
CA VAL A 298 -3.06 -35.60 31.73
C VAL A 298 -2.24 -36.29 32.83
N GLY A 299 -2.08 -35.63 33.99
CA GLY A 299 -1.39 -36.20 35.16
C GLY A 299 -2.11 -37.45 35.72
N GLY A 300 -3.45 -37.38 35.82
CA GLY A 300 -4.26 -38.51 36.29
C GLY A 300 -4.22 -39.73 35.35
N LEU A 301 -4.18 -39.50 34.02
CA LEU A 301 -4.04 -40.57 33.03
C LEU A 301 -2.64 -41.19 33.05
N ALA A 302 -1.61 -40.40 33.36
CA ALA A 302 -0.23 -40.93 33.51
C ALA A 302 -0.06 -41.80 34.75
N LEU A 303 -0.74 -41.49 35.87
CA LEU A 303 -0.69 -42.25 37.10
C LEU A 303 -1.53 -43.55 37.07
N ARG A 304 -2.58 -43.62 36.23
CA ARG A 304 -3.39 -44.85 36.05
C ARG A 304 -2.71 -45.96 35.21
N LYS A 305 -1.56 -45.67 34.60
CA LYS A 305 -0.78 -46.61 33.79
C LYS A 305 0.43 -47.23 34.56
N LYS A 306 0.53 -46.98 35.84
CA LYS A 306 1.38 -47.74 36.75
C LYS A 306 0.49 -48.70 37.57
#